data_7a16ae2663a1a8b771d5ab6d231ae5f5
#
_entry.id   7a16ae2663a1a8b771d5ab6d231ae5f5
#
_cell.length_a   1.000
_cell.length_b   1.000
_cell.length_c   1.000
_cell.angle_alpha   90.00
_cell.angle_beta   90.00
_cell.angle_gamma   90.00
#
_symmetry.space_group_name_H-M   'P 1'
#
loop_
_entity.id
_entity.type
_entity.pdbx_description
1 polymer ?
#
loop_
_entity_poly.entity_id
_entity_poly.type
_entity_poly.pdbx_seq_one_letter_code
_entity_poly.pdbx_strand_id
1 'polypeptide(L)'
;MVALDTAGKGSPGRTIALCLVWAVIIMAADQWTKELILRNYQLGEATHITGFFNIVRAHNTGAAFSFLSNAGGWQRWLFTGIGVVASVFIIWQLYKHPTQKLFCFALASIMGGAVGNVVDRLMHGYVVDFLDFHAMGWHFPAFNVADSAITMGAICLILDELMRARRER
;
A
#
# COMPACT_ATOMS: atom_id res chain seq x y z
N MET A 1 4.42 -47.51 16.88
CA MET A 1 5.03 -46.32 17.54
C MET A 1 5.13 -45.23 16.47
N VAL A 2 4.06 -44.44 16.31
CA VAL A 2 3.99 -43.33 15.38
C VAL A 2 4.19 -42.05 16.21
N ALA A 3 5.35 -41.48 16.16
CA ALA A 3 5.66 -40.24 16.86
C ALA A 3 5.63 -39.07 15.86
N LEU A 4 4.66 -38.16 16.09
CA LEU A 4 4.88 -36.72 16.15
C LEU A 4 5.63 -36.07 14.97
N ASP A 5 4.89 -35.67 13.96
CA ASP A 5 5.29 -34.52 13.13
C ASP A 5 4.19 -33.43 13.26
N THR A 6 4.17 -32.75 14.41
CA THR A 6 3.33 -31.59 14.67
C THR A 6 4.16 -30.30 14.84
N ALA A 7 5.42 -30.33 14.35
CA ALA A 7 6.28 -29.16 14.40
C ALA A 7 6.03 -28.25 13.19
N GLY A 8 5.31 -27.11 13.40
CA GLY A 8 5.51 -25.93 12.56
C GLY A 8 4.34 -25.37 11.75
N LYS A 9 3.12 -25.85 11.87
CA LYS A 9 1.95 -25.13 11.31
C LYS A 9 1.47 -24.08 12.31
N GLY A 10 1.94 -22.84 12.16
CA GLY A 10 1.42 -21.71 12.95
C GLY A 10 -0.10 -21.71 12.91
N SER A 11 -0.75 -21.46 14.05
CA SER A 11 -2.22 -21.43 14.11
C SER A 11 -2.77 -20.38 13.13
N PRO A 12 -3.88 -20.65 12.42
CA PRO A 12 -4.51 -19.69 11.51
C PRO A 12 -4.70 -18.31 12.11
N GLY A 13 -5.12 -18.23 13.38
CA GLY A 13 -5.28 -16.99 14.10
C GLY A 13 -3.98 -16.20 14.27
N ARG A 14 -2.84 -16.87 14.50
CA ARG A 14 -1.52 -16.23 14.58
C ARG A 14 -1.12 -15.62 13.24
N THR A 15 -1.36 -16.29 12.14
CA THR A 15 -1.05 -15.75 10.81
C THR A 15 -1.86 -14.50 10.53
N ILE A 16 -3.18 -14.53 10.79
CA ILE A 16 -4.04 -13.36 10.60
C ILE A 16 -3.58 -12.19 11.49
N ALA A 17 -3.28 -12.44 12.76
CA ALA A 17 -2.80 -11.41 13.67
C ALA A 17 -1.50 -10.77 13.16
N LEU A 18 -0.53 -11.56 12.68
CA LEU A 18 0.71 -11.05 12.10
C LEU A 18 0.46 -10.21 10.84
N CYS A 19 -0.46 -10.61 9.99
CA CYS A 19 -0.85 -9.86 8.79
C CYS A 19 -1.51 -8.51 9.16
N LEU A 20 -2.39 -8.49 10.15
CA LEU A 20 -3.00 -7.24 10.61
C LEU A 20 -1.96 -6.31 11.25
N VAL A 21 -1.05 -6.84 12.07
CA VAL A 21 0.07 -6.07 12.62
C VAL A 21 0.94 -5.49 11.50
N TRP A 22 1.25 -6.27 10.46
CA TRP A 22 2.01 -5.80 9.31
C TRP A 22 1.30 -4.66 8.57
N ALA A 23 0.00 -4.78 8.33
CA ALA A 23 -0.80 -3.71 7.73
C ALA A 23 -0.79 -2.42 8.57
N VAL A 24 -0.88 -2.55 9.90
CA VAL A 24 -0.79 -1.41 10.82
C VAL A 24 0.60 -0.76 10.77
N ILE A 25 1.68 -1.54 10.69
CA ILE A 25 3.05 -1.03 10.56
C ILE A 25 3.20 -0.21 9.27
N ILE A 26 2.70 -0.73 8.14
CA ILE A 26 2.74 -0.01 6.85
C ILE A 26 1.96 1.30 6.96
N MET A 27 0.72 1.26 7.44
CA MET A 27 -0.11 2.45 7.63
C MET A 27 0.58 3.48 8.53
N ALA A 28 1.16 3.05 9.66
CA ALA A 28 1.84 3.93 10.59
C ALA A 28 3.10 4.56 9.96
N ALA A 29 3.90 3.79 9.23
CA ALA A 29 5.08 4.29 8.52
C ALA A 29 4.68 5.28 7.41
N ASP A 30 3.61 4.99 6.66
CA ASP A 30 3.07 5.88 5.64
C ASP A 30 2.62 7.21 6.26
N GLN A 31 1.79 7.17 7.28
CA GLN A 31 1.28 8.38 7.94
C GLN A 31 2.40 9.19 8.62
N TRP A 32 3.36 8.52 9.23
CA TRP A 32 4.51 9.19 9.84
C TRP A 32 5.37 9.92 8.80
N THR A 33 5.68 9.29 7.67
CA THR A 33 6.46 9.92 6.60
C THR A 33 5.70 11.08 5.96
N LYS A 34 4.39 10.95 5.72
CA LYS A 34 3.54 12.02 5.19
C LYS A 34 3.47 13.22 6.14
N GLU A 35 3.36 12.97 7.44
CA GLU A 35 3.37 14.04 8.44
C GLU A 35 4.71 14.79 8.47
N LEU A 36 5.85 14.09 8.32
CA LEU A 36 7.16 14.73 8.18
C LEU A 36 7.20 15.66 6.95
N ILE A 37 6.65 15.23 5.82
CA ILE A 37 6.57 16.06 4.61
C ILE A 37 5.68 17.29 4.84
N LEU A 38 4.49 17.10 5.42
CA LEU A 38 3.56 18.19 5.69
C LEU A 38 4.15 19.26 6.61
N ARG A 39 4.98 18.87 7.59
CA ARG A 39 5.62 19.79 8.54
C ARG A 39 6.82 20.53 7.96
N ASN A 40 7.57 19.92 7.06
CA ASN A 40 8.89 20.45 6.64
C ASN A 40 8.91 21.01 5.22
N TYR A 41 7.89 20.76 4.40
CA TYR A 41 7.83 21.18 3.00
C TYR A 41 6.59 22.02 2.73
N GLN A 42 6.72 23.06 1.91
CA GLN A 42 5.60 23.76 1.32
C GLN A 42 5.08 23.00 0.08
N LEU A 43 3.84 23.24 -0.31
CA LEU A 43 3.27 22.61 -1.51
C LEU A 43 4.07 23.00 -2.76
N GLY A 44 4.51 21.98 -3.50
CA GLY A 44 5.35 22.15 -4.70
C GLY A 44 6.85 22.31 -4.41
N GLU A 45 7.25 22.35 -3.13
CA GLU A 45 8.67 22.39 -2.76
C GLU A 45 9.33 21.04 -3.05
N ALA A 46 10.58 21.10 -3.53
CA ALA A 46 11.37 19.91 -3.85
C ALA A 46 12.81 20.06 -3.32
N THR A 47 13.34 18.99 -2.74
CA THR A 47 14.74 18.84 -2.36
C THR A 47 15.39 17.78 -3.24
N HIS A 48 16.44 18.15 -3.95
CA HIS A 48 17.25 17.24 -4.76
C HIS A 48 18.12 16.35 -3.86
N ILE A 49 17.90 15.04 -3.90
CA ILE A 49 18.67 14.07 -3.11
C ILE A 49 19.76 13.44 -3.98
N THR A 50 19.41 13.04 -5.20
CA THR A 50 20.36 12.50 -6.20
C THR A 50 20.01 12.99 -7.60
N GLY A 51 20.83 12.66 -8.60
CA GLY A 51 20.56 13.02 -10.01
C GLY A 51 19.33 12.37 -10.64
N PHE A 52 18.63 11.49 -9.90
CA PHE A 52 17.43 10.78 -10.37
C PHE A 52 16.30 10.70 -9.33
N PHE A 53 16.48 11.29 -8.14
CA PHE A 53 15.53 11.21 -7.04
C PHE A 53 15.43 12.53 -6.26
N ASN A 54 14.20 12.98 -6.05
CA ASN A 54 13.86 14.14 -5.22
C ASN A 54 12.89 13.74 -4.11
N ILE A 55 12.88 14.49 -3.02
CA ILE A 55 11.76 14.53 -2.08
C ILE A 55 10.96 15.78 -2.39
N VAL A 56 9.67 15.64 -2.61
CA VAL A 56 8.75 16.74 -2.96
C VAL A 56 7.54 16.73 -2.02
N ARG A 57 6.77 17.83 -2.01
CA ARG A 57 5.41 17.80 -1.47
C ARG A 57 4.42 18.00 -2.60
N ALA A 58 3.73 16.94 -2.98
CA ALA A 58 2.63 16.96 -3.95
C ALA A 58 1.32 16.53 -3.31
N HIS A 59 0.21 17.09 -3.78
CA HIS A 59 -1.13 16.72 -3.34
C HIS A 59 -1.87 16.00 -4.47
N ASN A 60 -2.21 14.74 -4.23
CA ASN A 60 -2.91 13.89 -5.19
C ASN A 60 -4.39 13.79 -4.81
N THR A 61 -5.25 14.45 -5.57
CA THR A 61 -6.70 14.46 -5.34
C THR A 61 -7.42 13.20 -5.85
N GLY A 62 -6.69 12.20 -6.34
CA GLY A 62 -7.26 10.92 -6.74
C GLY A 62 -6.96 10.49 -8.16
N ALA A 63 -5.95 11.08 -8.80
CA ALA A 63 -5.62 10.74 -10.16
C ALA A 63 -4.16 10.35 -10.32
N ALA A 64 -3.91 9.10 -10.65
CA ALA A 64 -2.71 8.79 -11.42
C ALA A 64 -2.78 9.59 -12.73
N PHE A 65 -1.70 10.32 -13.07
CA PHE A 65 -1.58 11.09 -14.31
C PHE A 65 -2.61 12.24 -14.50
N SER A 66 -3.09 12.88 -13.43
CA SER A 66 -4.02 14.03 -13.50
C SER A 66 -5.37 13.75 -14.15
N PHE A 67 -5.74 12.49 -14.39
CA PHE A 67 -6.92 12.08 -15.14
C PHE A 67 -8.25 12.57 -14.54
N LEU A 68 -8.31 12.81 -13.23
CA LEU A 68 -9.50 13.32 -12.52
C LEU A 68 -9.20 14.54 -11.66
N SER A 69 -8.08 15.25 -11.87
CA SER A 69 -7.66 16.36 -11.01
C SER A 69 -8.70 17.49 -10.91
N ASN A 70 -9.53 17.68 -11.95
CA ASN A 70 -10.55 18.74 -12.06
C ASN A 70 -12.01 18.24 -11.90
N ALA A 71 -12.24 17.05 -11.36
CA ALA A 71 -13.56 16.42 -11.33
C ALA A 71 -14.47 16.85 -10.18
N GLY A 72 -14.28 18.05 -9.61
CA GLY A 72 -15.24 18.65 -8.65
C GLY A 72 -15.26 18.00 -7.25
N GLY A 73 -14.27 17.15 -6.89
CA GLY A 73 -14.10 16.62 -5.52
C GLY A 73 -14.79 15.29 -5.22
N TRP A 74 -15.65 14.76 -6.09
CA TRP A 74 -16.32 13.46 -5.87
C TRP A 74 -15.35 12.28 -5.91
N GLN A 75 -14.24 12.41 -6.64
CA GLN A 75 -13.18 11.41 -6.75
C GLN A 75 -12.59 11.02 -5.38
N ARG A 76 -12.53 11.96 -4.42
CA ARG A 76 -12.16 11.68 -3.03
C ARG A 76 -12.99 10.55 -2.45
N TRP A 77 -14.31 10.63 -2.58
CA TRP A 77 -15.24 9.65 -2.02
C TRP A 77 -15.21 8.33 -2.77
N LEU A 78 -15.04 8.37 -4.09
CA LEU A 78 -14.87 7.17 -4.91
C LEU A 78 -13.65 6.36 -4.46
N PHE A 79 -12.47 6.99 -4.39
CA PHE A 79 -11.25 6.30 -4.00
C PHE A 79 -11.25 5.89 -2.51
N THR A 80 -11.88 6.67 -1.65
CA THR A 80 -12.13 6.26 -0.25
C THR A 80 -13.00 5.00 -0.21
N GLY A 81 -14.11 4.97 -0.95
CA GLY A 81 -14.98 3.82 -1.04
C GLY A 81 -14.28 2.58 -1.58
N ILE A 82 -13.49 2.72 -2.65
CA ILE A 82 -12.68 1.62 -3.20
C ILE A 82 -11.70 1.09 -2.15
N GLY A 83 -10.98 1.96 -1.43
CA GLY A 83 -10.03 1.56 -0.40
C GLY A 83 -10.70 0.82 0.77
N VAL A 84 -11.88 1.28 1.21
CA VAL A 84 -12.66 0.63 2.27
C VAL A 84 -13.16 -0.75 1.81
N VAL A 85 -13.77 -0.83 0.62
CA VAL A 85 -14.28 -2.10 0.07
C VAL A 85 -13.14 -3.10 -0.13
N ALA A 86 -12.02 -2.66 -0.68
CA ALA A 86 -10.83 -3.50 -0.83
C ALA A 86 -10.33 -4.01 0.53
N SER A 87 -10.28 -3.17 1.56
CA SER A 87 -9.83 -3.56 2.91
C SER A 87 -10.76 -4.61 3.52
N VAL A 88 -12.08 -4.45 3.41
CA VAL A 88 -13.07 -5.44 3.87
C VAL A 88 -12.90 -6.76 3.12
N PHE A 89 -12.75 -6.71 1.81
CA PHE A 89 -12.52 -7.89 0.98
C PHE A 89 -11.21 -8.61 1.38
N ILE A 90 -10.14 -7.85 1.63
CA ILE A 90 -8.84 -8.40 2.06
C ILE A 90 -8.98 -9.11 3.41
N ILE A 91 -9.65 -8.50 4.38
CA ILE A 91 -9.90 -9.14 5.69
C ILE A 91 -10.61 -10.49 5.49
N TRP A 92 -11.67 -10.52 4.67
CA TRP A 92 -12.38 -11.76 4.35
C TRP A 92 -11.46 -12.81 3.71
N GLN A 93 -10.59 -12.44 2.79
CA GLN A 93 -9.62 -13.33 2.15
C GLN A 93 -8.58 -13.88 3.15
N LEU A 94 -8.10 -13.06 4.07
CA LEU A 94 -7.18 -13.49 5.13
C LEU A 94 -7.80 -14.59 6.02
N TYR A 95 -9.10 -14.45 6.34
CA TYR A 95 -9.84 -15.48 7.08
C TYR A 95 -10.05 -16.75 6.28
N LYS A 96 -10.23 -16.66 4.96
CA LYS A 96 -10.42 -17.82 4.08
C LYS A 96 -9.13 -18.59 3.80
N HIS A 97 -7.99 -17.92 3.73
CA HIS A 97 -6.73 -18.51 3.27
C HIS A 97 -5.55 -18.31 4.25
N PRO A 98 -5.73 -18.55 5.56
CA PRO A 98 -4.73 -18.21 6.58
C PRO A 98 -3.42 -19.02 6.48
N THR A 99 -3.42 -20.11 5.73
CA THR A 99 -2.22 -20.96 5.53
C THR A 99 -1.32 -20.52 4.39
N GLN A 100 -1.80 -19.64 3.52
CA GLN A 100 -1.07 -19.13 2.34
C GLN A 100 -0.25 -17.89 2.74
N LYS A 101 0.95 -18.12 3.29
CA LYS A 101 1.75 -17.06 3.92
C LYS A 101 2.10 -15.90 2.99
N LEU A 102 2.54 -16.18 1.76
CA LEU A 102 2.89 -15.14 0.78
C LEU A 102 1.66 -14.36 0.33
N PHE A 103 0.56 -15.06 0.06
CA PHE A 103 -0.73 -14.46 -0.24
C PHE A 103 -1.22 -13.53 0.89
N CYS A 104 -1.16 -13.99 2.13
CA CYS A 104 -1.56 -13.19 3.30
C CYS A 104 -0.66 -11.97 3.48
N PHE A 105 0.66 -12.10 3.33
CA PHE A 105 1.60 -10.98 3.38
C PHE A 105 1.31 -9.94 2.29
N ALA A 106 1.08 -10.41 1.07
CA ALA A 106 0.74 -9.55 -0.07
C ALA A 106 -0.54 -8.75 0.17
N LEU A 107 -1.61 -9.43 0.60
CA LEU A 107 -2.89 -8.79 0.93
C LEU A 107 -2.76 -7.78 2.09
N ALA A 108 -2.01 -8.14 3.14
CA ALA A 108 -1.78 -7.24 4.26
C ALA A 108 -1.01 -5.98 3.84
N SER A 109 -0.05 -6.11 2.91
CA SER A 109 0.69 -4.97 2.35
C SER A 109 -0.23 -4.04 1.56
N ILE A 110 -1.09 -4.60 0.70
CA ILE A 110 -2.10 -3.82 -0.04
C ILE A 110 -3.06 -3.12 0.92
N MET A 111 -3.55 -3.83 1.93
CA MET A 111 -4.49 -3.27 2.90
C MET A 111 -3.87 -2.12 3.69
N GLY A 112 -2.64 -2.28 4.19
CA GLY A 112 -1.94 -1.23 4.93
C GLY A 112 -1.78 0.04 4.12
N GLY A 113 -1.36 -0.07 2.86
CA GLY A 113 -1.26 1.06 1.94
C GLY A 113 -2.62 1.67 1.58
N ALA A 114 -3.62 0.83 1.27
CA ALA A 114 -4.96 1.31 0.95
C ALA A 114 -5.57 2.11 2.09
N VAL A 115 -5.45 1.62 3.34
CA VAL A 115 -5.94 2.32 4.54
C VAL A 115 -5.16 3.62 4.77
N GLY A 116 -3.82 3.65 4.58
CA GLY A 116 -3.02 4.87 4.66
C GLY A 116 -3.54 5.96 3.72
N ASN A 117 -3.78 5.63 2.46
CA ASN A 117 -4.34 6.56 1.48
C ASN A 117 -5.81 6.93 1.73
N VAL A 118 -6.59 6.07 2.39
CA VAL A 118 -7.95 6.39 2.86
C VAL A 118 -7.90 7.42 3.99
N VAL A 119 -7.01 7.24 4.97
CA VAL A 119 -6.82 8.20 6.07
C VAL A 119 -6.53 9.60 5.54
N ASP A 120 -5.58 9.75 4.62
CA ASP A 120 -5.27 11.04 3.99
C ASP A 120 -6.49 11.69 3.35
N ARG A 121 -7.25 10.90 2.57
CA ARG A 121 -8.46 11.42 1.90
C ARG A 121 -9.52 11.86 2.88
N LEU A 122 -9.67 11.17 4.01
CA LEU A 122 -10.62 11.56 5.05
C LEU A 122 -10.16 12.80 5.82
N MET A 123 -8.86 12.92 6.10
CA MET A 123 -8.32 14.05 6.88
C MET A 123 -8.13 15.30 6.03
N HIS A 124 -7.54 15.17 4.85
CA HIS A 124 -7.06 16.29 4.06
C HIS A 124 -7.85 16.51 2.75
N GLY A 125 -8.56 15.49 2.26
CA GLY A 125 -9.24 15.53 0.96
C GLY A 125 -8.36 15.13 -0.23
N TYR A 126 -7.07 14.90 0.00
CA TYR A 126 -6.06 14.48 -0.98
C TYR A 126 -5.09 13.49 -0.33
N VAL A 127 -4.26 12.84 -1.13
CA VAL A 127 -3.14 12.02 -0.66
C VAL A 127 -1.86 12.84 -0.77
N VAL A 128 -0.96 12.70 0.22
CA VAL A 128 0.36 13.33 0.22
C VAL A 128 1.34 12.42 -0.50
N ASP A 129 1.89 12.89 -1.63
CA ASP A 129 2.91 12.20 -2.41
C ASP A 129 4.24 12.94 -2.30
N PHE A 130 5.37 12.18 -2.17
CA PHE A 130 6.64 12.82 -1.86
C PHE A 130 7.87 12.15 -2.47
N LEU A 131 7.76 10.94 -3.04
CA LEU A 131 8.84 10.25 -3.73
C LEU A 131 8.76 10.57 -5.21
N ASP A 132 9.69 11.38 -5.72
CA ASP A 132 9.77 11.81 -7.11
C ASP A 132 11.03 11.24 -7.78
N PHE A 133 10.85 10.25 -8.65
CA PHE A 133 11.91 9.70 -9.47
C PHE A 133 11.90 10.32 -10.86
N HIS A 134 13.08 10.71 -11.35
CA HIS A 134 13.19 11.35 -12.64
C HIS A 134 14.45 10.91 -13.42
N ALA A 135 14.36 10.98 -14.73
CA ALA A 135 15.48 10.73 -15.62
C ALA A 135 15.33 11.57 -16.90
N MET A 136 16.41 12.19 -17.38
CA MET A 136 16.46 12.96 -18.65
C MET A 136 15.32 14.00 -18.78
N GLY A 137 14.94 14.66 -17.69
CA GLY A 137 13.85 15.65 -17.68
C GLY A 137 12.43 15.07 -17.63
N TRP A 138 12.27 13.75 -17.61
CA TRP A 138 10.99 13.09 -17.40
C TRP A 138 10.84 12.67 -15.93
N HIS A 139 9.71 13.00 -15.32
CA HIS A 139 9.38 12.63 -13.95
C HIS A 139 8.33 11.52 -13.91
N PHE A 140 8.60 10.49 -13.13
CA PHE A 140 7.57 9.54 -12.75
C PHE A 140 6.59 10.25 -11.80
N PRO A 141 5.27 10.02 -11.90
CA PRO A 141 4.32 10.60 -10.95
C PRO A 141 4.76 10.36 -9.51
N ALA A 142 4.82 11.42 -8.71
CA ALA A 142 5.19 11.30 -7.32
C ALA A 142 4.26 10.32 -6.60
N PHE A 143 4.79 9.56 -5.64
CA PHE A 143 4.08 8.54 -4.88
C PHE A 143 4.58 8.53 -3.42
N ASN A 144 4.07 7.60 -2.60
CA ASN A 144 4.34 7.53 -1.17
C ASN A 144 4.60 6.09 -0.70
N VAL A 145 4.74 5.89 0.61
CA VAL A 145 4.96 4.57 1.23
C VAL A 145 3.75 3.65 1.02
N ALA A 146 2.53 4.18 1.10
CA ALA A 146 1.31 3.40 0.85
C ALA A 146 1.28 2.82 -0.57
N ASP A 147 1.60 3.64 -1.58
CA ASP A 147 1.63 3.19 -2.99
C ASP A 147 2.73 2.16 -3.23
N SER A 148 3.90 2.34 -2.60
CA SER A 148 4.99 1.36 -2.60
C SER A 148 4.55 0.02 -2.03
N ALA A 149 3.82 0.03 -0.90
CA ALA A 149 3.32 -1.18 -0.25
C ALA A 149 2.22 -1.87 -1.09
N ILE A 150 1.32 -1.10 -1.71
CA ILE A 150 0.30 -1.63 -2.63
C ILE A 150 0.99 -2.31 -3.83
N THR A 151 1.96 -1.65 -4.44
CA THR A 151 2.71 -2.18 -5.59
C THR A 151 3.47 -3.44 -5.24
N MET A 152 4.20 -3.44 -4.11
CA MET A 152 4.91 -4.62 -3.61
C MET A 152 3.94 -5.77 -3.34
N GLY A 153 2.81 -5.49 -2.69
CA GLY A 153 1.77 -6.48 -2.43
C GLY A 153 1.19 -7.07 -3.73
N ALA A 154 0.93 -6.25 -4.74
CA ALA A 154 0.46 -6.72 -6.05
C ALA A 154 1.48 -7.64 -6.74
N ILE A 155 2.77 -7.27 -6.70
CA ILE A 155 3.85 -8.11 -7.23
C ILE A 155 3.89 -9.45 -6.49
N CYS A 156 3.80 -9.45 -5.15
CA CYS A 156 3.79 -10.67 -4.34
C CYS A 156 2.58 -11.57 -4.65
N LEU A 157 1.39 -11.00 -4.92
CA LEU A 157 0.21 -11.77 -5.36
C LEU A 157 0.46 -12.46 -6.69
N ILE A 158 1.01 -11.76 -7.66
CA ILE A 158 1.33 -12.33 -8.98
C ILE A 158 2.36 -13.47 -8.83
N LEU A 159 3.39 -13.26 -8.01
CA LEU A 159 4.40 -14.30 -7.75
C LEU A 159 3.79 -15.52 -7.06
N ASP A 160 2.90 -15.34 -6.07
CA ASP A 160 2.22 -16.43 -5.38
C ASP A 160 1.39 -17.26 -6.36
N GLU A 161 0.64 -16.59 -7.23
CA GLU A 161 -0.18 -17.27 -8.24
C GLU A 161 0.67 -18.05 -9.26
N LEU A 162 1.75 -17.45 -9.76
CA LEU A 162 2.68 -18.13 -10.67
C LEU A 162 3.36 -19.35 -10.03
N MET A 163 3.72 -19.25 -8.75
CA MET A 163 4.29 -20.37 -8.01
C MET A 163 3.28 -21.50 -7.79
N ARG A 164 2.02 -21.17 -7.53
CA ARG A 164 0.93 -22.17 -7.41
C ARG A 164 0.66 -22.87 -8.72
N ALA A 165 0.49 -22.10 -9.80
CA ALA A 165 0.27 -22.67 -11.13
C ALA A 165 1.40 -23.61 -11.61
N ARG A 166 2.64 -23.38 -11.17
CA ARG A 166 3.77 -24.29 -11.46
C ARG A 166 3.75 -25.59 -10.65
N ARG A 167 3.16 -25.59 -9.46
CA ARG A 167 3.08 -26.79 -8.61
C ARG A 167 1.95 -27.74 -9.00
N GLU A 168 0.97 -27.23 -9.73
CA GLU A 168 -0.19 -27.98 -10.22
C GLU A 168 0.05 -28.64 -11.59
N ARG A 169 1.19 -28.35 -12.23
CA ARG A 169 1.68 -28.98 -13.47
C ARG A 169 2.65 -30.10 -13.19
#